data_39e1528b2b5869341e8efaf2c89066c5
#
_entry.id   39e1528b2b5869341e8efaf2c89066c5
#
_cell.length_a   1.000
_cell.length_b   1.000
_cell.length_c   1.000
_cell.angle_alpha   90.00
_cell.angle_beta   90.00
_cell.angle_gamma   90.00
#
_symmetry.space_group_name_H-M   'P 1'
#
loop_
_entity.id
_entity.type
_entity.pdbx_description
1 polymer ?
#
loop_
_entity_poly.entity_id
_entity_poly.type
_entity_poly.pdbx_seq_one_letter_code
_entity_poly.pdbx_strand_id
1 'polypeptide(L)'
;MKISGASALVTGGASGLGEAVARMLAARGAFVNILDRNREAGEKLAGEIGAVSFTGDVTNEDDAKFALDIAAGVGDGLRILVNCAGIGTAGRILGREGPLPLADFERVIRVNLVGTFNMMRLAAARMADAPEREGGARGVIVNTASVAAFEGQVGQAAYAASKGGIVSLALPAARELARFGIRVNTVAPGIFLTPLLQSLPEDVQQSLAQQIPYPPRLGDPAEFADTVRYLIENEYVNGEVIRLDGAIRMQAR
;
A
#
# COMPACT_ATOMS: atom_id res chain seq x y z
N MET A 1 -13.81 5.50 -10.97
CA MET A 1 -12.99 5.20 -12.20
C MET A 1 -13.12 3.72 -12.54
N LYS A 2 -13.31 3.37 -13.82
CA LYS A 2 -13.35 1.96 -14.26
C LYS A 2 -11.95 1.35 -14.19
N ILE A 3 -11.84 0.11 -13.70
CA ILE A 3 -10.57 -0.64 -13.61
C ILE A 3 -10.21 -1.26 -14.96
N SER A 4 -11.19 -1.80 -15.68
CA SER A 4 -10.95 -2.46 -16.96
C SER A 4 -10.27 -1.52 -17.98
N GLY A 5 -9.18 -1.97 -18.57
CA GLY A 5 -8.36 -1.22 -19.51
C GLY A 5 -7.48 -0.14 -18.88
N ALA A 6 -7.50 0.04 -17.55
CA ALA A 6 -6.62 0.97 -16.87
C ALA A 6 -5.21 0.39 -16.68
N SER A 7 -4.17 1.20 -16.85
CA SER A 7 -2.84 0.83 -16.36
C SER A 7 -2.73 1.09 -14.86
N ALA A 8 -2.21 0.11 -14.14
CA ALA A 8 -2.06 0.13 -12.69
C ALA A 8 -0.63 -0.27 -12.30
N LEU A 9 -0.08 0.40 -11.28
CA LEU A 9 1.17 0.01 -10.62
C LEU A 9 0.91 -0.31 -9.16
N VAL A 10 1.38 -1.49 -8.71
CA VAL A 10 1.31 -1.93 -7.32
C VAL A 10 2.72 -2.07 -6.78
N THR A 11 3.08 -1.30 -5.76
CA THR A 11 4.36 -1.45 -5.06
C THR A 11 4.24 -2.48 -3.93
N GLY A 12 5.29 -3.27 -3.68
CA GLY A 12 5.20 -4.41 -2.77
C GLY A 12 4.18 -5.44 -3.25
N GLY A 13 4.01 -5.53 -4.57
CA GLY A 13 2.94 -6.31 -5.20
C GLY A 13 3.23 -7.79 -5.34
N ALA A 14 4.44 -8.26 -4.97
CA ALA A 14 4.83 -9.66 -5.13
C ALA A 14 4.35 -10.57 -3.99
N SER A 15 3.74 -10.03 -2.93
CA SER A 15 3.27 -10.83 -1.78
C SER A 15 2.15 -10.15 -1.00
N GLY A 16 1.45 -10.91 -0.19
CA GLY A 16 0.51 -10.45 0.83
C GLY A 16 -0.60 -9.52 0.29
N LEU A 17 -0.76 -8.35 0.93
CA LEU A 17 -1.82 -7.39 0.55
C LEU A 17 -1.62 -6.86 -0.87
N GLY A 18 -0.36 -6.57 -1.26
CA GLY A 18 -0.03 -6.09 -2.60
C GLY A 18 -0.33 -7.13 -3.68
N GLU A 19 0.00 -8.40 -3.43
CA GLU A 19 -0.34 -9.51 -4.34
C GLU A 19 -1.86 -9.64 -4.52
N ALA A 20 -2.63 -9.59 -3.42
CA ALA A 20 -4.09 -9.66 -3.50
C ALA A 20 -4.67 -8.52 -4.35
N VAL A 21 -4.12 -7.30 -4.22
CA VAL A 21 -4.50 -6.16 -5.06
C VAL A 21 -4.11 -6.39 -6.53
N ALA A 22 -2.89 -6.86 -6.81
CA ALA A 22 -2.45 -7.13 -8.18
C ALA A 22 -3.35 -8.17 -8.86
N ARG A 23 -3.69 -9.28 -8.17
CA ARG A 23 -4.61 -10.30 -8.65
C ARG A 23 -6.02 -9.74 -8.90
N MET A 24 -6.55 -8.94 -7.99
CA MET A 24 -7.87 -8.30 -8.12
C MET A 24 -7.91 -7.37 -9.34
N LEU A 25 -6.89 -6.55 -9.55
CA LEU A 25 -6.80 -5.63 -10.68
C LEU A 25 -6.71 -6.37 -12.02
N ALA A 26 -5.87 -7.42 -12.11
CA ALA A 26 -5.73 -8.25 -13.30
C ALA A 26 -7.04 -8.97 -13.64
N ALA A 27 -7.70 -9.58 -12.65
CA ALA A 27 -9.00 -10.24 -12.83
C ALA A 27 -10.10 -9.29 -13.32
N ARG A 28 -9.93 -7.97 -13.12
CA ARG A 28 -10.85 -6.92 -13.60
C ARG A 28 -10.41 -6.27 -14.91
N GLY A 29 -9.38 -6.82 -15.56
CA GLY A 29 -8.93 -6.40 -16.87
C GLY A 29 -8.05 -5.14 -16.86
N ALA A 30 -7.37 -4.82 -15.76
CA ALA A 30 -6.32 -3.81 -15.74
C ALA A 30 -5.02 -4.34 -16.34
N PHE A 31 -4.21 -3.46 -16.92
CA PHE A 31 -2.81 -3.73 -17.23
C PHE A 31 -1.98 -3.53 -15.96
N VAL A 32 -1.62 -4.64 -15.31
CA VAL A 32 -0.96 -4.60 -14.00
C VAL A 32 0.55 -4.56 -14.14
N ASN A 33 1.17 -3.64 -13.42
CA ASN A 33 2.61 -3.52 -13.24
C ASN A 33 2.92 -3.71 -11.75
N ILE A 34 3.96 -4.49 -11.43
CA ILE A 34 4.39 -4.80 -10.07
C ILE A 34 5.80 -4.24 -9.87
N LEU A 35 6.00 -3.44 -8.82
CA LEU A 35 7.32 -3.04 -8.36
C LEU A 35 7.61 -3.69 -7.01
N ASP A 36 8.57 -4.59 -6.96
CA ASP A 36 8.96 -5.30 -5.74
C ASP A 36 10.47 -5.54 -5.69
N ARG A 37 11.02 -5.70 -4.49
CA ARG A 37 12.43 -6.08 -4.29
C ARG A 37 12.67 -7.58 -4.51
N ASN A 38 11.64 -8.39 -4.32
CA ASN A 38 11.70 -9.83 -4.52
C ASN A 38 11.41 -10.18 -5.98
N ARG A 39 12.51 -10.30 -6.74
CA ARG A 39 12.47 -10.60 -8.17
C ARG A 39 11.70 -11.89 -8.47
N GLU A 40 12.06 -12.98 -7.79
CA GLU A 40 11.50 -14.31 -8.05
C GLU A 40 9.98 -14.33 -7.82
N ALA A 41 9.53 -13.81 -6.68
CA ALA A 41 8.11 -13.74 -6.37
C ALA A 41 7.35 -12.82 -7.34
N GLY A 42 7.96 -11.69 -7.72
CA GLY A 42 7.37 -10.76 -8.69
C GLY A 42 7.22 -11.36 -10.08
N GLU A 43 8.26 -12.00 -10.61
CA GLU A 43 8.24 -12.66 -11.92
C GLU A 43 7.24 -13.84 -11.93
N LYS A 44 7.19 -14.64 -10.86
CA LYS A 44 6.23 -15.72 -10.71
C LYS A 44 4.79 -15.21 -10.76
N LEU A 45 4.45 -14.23 -9.92
CA LEU A 45 3.11 -13.66 -9.89
C LEU A 45 2.74 -13.02 -11.23
N ALA A 46 3.67 -12.27 -11.84
CA ALA A 46 3.43 -11.64 -13.13
C ALA A 46 3.08 -12.68 -14.22
N GLY A 47 3.77 -13.81 -14.25
CA GLY A 47 3.46 -14.92 -15.15
C GLY A 47 2.08 -15.54 -14.90
N GLU A 48 1.64 -15.63 -13.64
CA GLU A 48 0.34 -16.20 -13.28
C GLU A 48 -0.84 -15.30 -13.68
N ILE A 49 -0.68 -13.97 -13.59
CA ILE A 49 -1.78 -13.01 -13.81
C ILE A 49 -1.67 -12.20 -15.10
N GLY A 50 -0.65 -12.47 -15.93
CA GLY A 50 -0.42 -11.70 -17.16
C GLY A 50 0.03 -10.25 -16.90
N ALA A 51 0.79 -10.01 -15.84
CA ALA A 51 1.32 -8.71 -15.45
C ALA A 51 2.78 -8.51 -15.89
N VAL A 52 3.31 -7.31 -15.68
CA VAL A 52 4.73 -7.00 -15.80
C VAL A 52 5.32 -6.79 -14.41
N SER A 53 6.49 -7.36 -14.14
CA SER A 53 7.20 -7.19 -12.87
C SER A 53 8.53 -6.46 -13.05
N PHE A 54 8.80 -5.52 -12.14
CA PHE A 54 10.05 -4.78 -12.04
C PHE A 54 10.68 -5.05 -10.67
N THR A 55 11.96 -5.40 -10.68
CA THR A 55 12.75 -5.47 -9.44
C THR A 55 13.29 -4.09 -9.11
N GLY A 56 12.92 -3.54 -7.95
CA GLY A 56 13.39 -2.21 -7.56
C GLY A 56 12.97 -1.80 -6.16
N ASP A 57 13.54 -0.69 -5.70
CA ASP A 57 13.29 -0.09 -4.38
C ASP A 57 12.48 1.20 -4.52
N VAL A 58 11.35 1.30 -3.84
CA VAL A 58 10.49 2.51 -3.84
C VAL A 58 11.21 3.77 -3.35
N THR A 59 12.32 3.61 -2.63
CA THR A 59 13.16 4.73 -2.15
C THR A 59 14.21 5.18 -3.17
N ASN A 60 14.40 4.40 -4.23
CA ASN A 60 15.27 4.76 -5.35
C ASN A 60 14.43 5.46 -6.42
N GLU A 61 14.83 6.68 -6.76
CA GLU A 61 14.08 7.50 -7.73
C GLU A 61 14.14 6.94 -9.15
N ASP A 62 15.26 6.35 -9.55
CA ASP A 62 15.44 5.80 -10.90
C ASP A 62 14.62 4.52 -11.09
N ASP A 63 14.60 3.61 -10.08
CA ASP A 63 13.75 2.43 -10.09
C ASP A 63 12.26 2.82 -10.19
N ALA A 64 11.87 3.82 -9.39
CA ALA A 64 10.50 4.33 -9.37
C ALA A 64 10.10 4.96 -10.72
N LYS A 65 10.97 5.81 -11.29
CA LYS A 65 10.74 6.41 -12.61
C LYS A 65 10.60 5.35 -13.69
N PHE A 66 11.53 4.40 -13.73
CA PHE A 66 11.52 3.33 -14.73
C PHE A 66 10.20 2.55 -14.72
N ALA A 67 9.76 2.08 -13.54
CA ALA A 67 8.51 1.33 -13.42
C ALA A 67 7.28 2.16 -13.80
N LEU A 68 7.26 3.45 -13.41
CA LEU A 68 6.15 4.36 -13.71
C LEU A 68 6.12 4.76 -15.19
N ASP A 69 7.27 4.91 -15.85
CA ASP A 69 7.35 5.25 -17.27
C ASP A 69 6.80 4.10 -18.13
N ILE A 70 7.14 2.86 -17.80
CA ILE A 70 6.57 1.69 -18.46
C ILE A 70 5.06 1.61 -18.23
N ALA A 71 4.61 1.77 -16.99
CA ALA A 71 3.18 1.76 -16.67
C ALA A 71 2.42 2.90 -17.38
N ALA A 72 3.02 4.07 -17.55
CA ALA A 72 2.42 5.19 -18.27
C ALA A 72 2.36 4.98 -19.80
N GLY A 73 3.23 4.12 -20.35
CA GLY A 73 3.24 3.76 -21.78
C GLY A 73 2.17 2.75 -22.18
N VAL A 74 1.33 2.26 -21.26
CA VAL A 74 0.32 1.23 -21.53
C VAL A 74 -1.08 1.84 -21.55
N GLY A 75 -1.88 1.46 -22.54
CA GLY A 75 -3.26 1.94 -22.71
C GLY A 75 -3.33 3.46 -22.90
N ASP A 76 -4.16 4.12 -22.11
CA ASP A 76 -4.32 5.58 -22.08
C ASP A 76 -3.50 6.24 -20.96
N GLY A 77 -2.47 5.56 -20.44
CA GLY A 77 -1.56 6.01 -19.41
C GLY A 77 -1.82 5.42 -18.03
N LEU A 78 -0.93 5.72 -17.10
CA LEU A 78 -1.07 5.30 -15.69
C LEU A 78 -2.32 5.91 -15.05
N ARG A 79 -3.18 5.06 -14.47
CA ARG A 79 -4.45 5.47 -13.86
C ARG A 79 -4.56 5.11 -12.38
N ILE A 80 -3.88 4.06 -11.96
CA ILE A 80 -4.00 3.51 -10.61
C ILE A 80 -2.60 3.29 -10.04
N LEU A 81 -2.34 3.87 -8.88
CA LEU A 81 -1.19 3.52 -8.05
C LEU A 81 -1.68 2.97 -6.72
N VAL A 82 -1.18 1.78 -6.33
CA VAL A 82 -1.42 1.23 -5.00
C VAL A 82 -0.09 1.01 -4.29
N ASN A 83 0.14 1.75 -3.22
CA ASN A 83 1.35 1.69 -2.42
C ASN A 83 1.19 0.66 -1.29
N CYS A 84 1.70 -0.57 -1.49
CA CYS A 84 1.73 -1.62 -0.48
C CYS A 84 3.15 -1.92 0.04
N ALA A 85 4.19 -1.41 -0.61
CA ALA A 85 5.57 -1.60 -0.16
C ALA A 85 5.78 -1.04 1.24
N GLY A 86 6.37 -1.84 2.11
CA GLY A 86 6.66 -1.43 3.48
C GLY A 86 7.37 -2.51 4.28
N ILE A 87 8.01 -2.09 5.35
CA ILE A 87 8.68 -2.98 6.32
C ILE A 87 8.15 -2.71 7.72
N GLY A 88 8.08 -3.76 8.54
CA GLY A 88 7.82 -3.67 9.96
C GLY A 88 9.04 -4.17 10.72
N THR A 89 9.62 -3.34 11.56
CA THR A 89 10.68 -3.75 12.48
C THR A 89 10.26 -3.42 13.90
N ALA A 90 10.42 -4.37 14.81
CA ALA A 90 10.20 -4.16 16.23
C ALA A 90 11.49 -3.67 16.89
N GLY A 91 11.40 -2.56 17.62
CA GLY A 91 12.53 -2.03 18.39
C GLY A 91 12.05 -1.04 19.45
N ARG A 92 12.40 -1.31 20.73
CA ARG A 92 12.05 -0.39 21.83
C ARG A 92 12.93 0.85 21.76
N ILE A 93 12.34 2.03 22.04
CA ILE A 93 13.09 3.30 22.14
C ILE A 93 14.27 3.15 23.11
N LEU A 94 14.03 2.46 24.22
CA LEU A 94 15.08 2.06 25.16
C LEU A 94 14.93 0.56 25.45
N GLY A 95 15.90 -0.23 24.94
CA GLY A 95 16.01 -1.67 25.15
C GLY A 95 17.02 -2.04 26.25
N ARG A 96 17.30 -3.33 26.38
CA ARG A 96 18.31 -3.83 27.34
C ARG A 96 19.75 -3.45 26.97
N GLU A 97 20.01 -3.32 25.68
CA GLU A 97 21.34 -3.01 25.13
C GLU A 97 21.54 -1.50 24.89
N GLY A 98 20.57 -0.67 25.27
CA GLY A 98 20.61 0.78 25.10
C GLY A 98 19.49 1.34 24.23
N PRO A 99 19.65 2.58 23.75
CA PRO A 99 18.68 3.24 22.88
C PRO A 99 18.61 2.56 21.50
N LEU A 100 17.43 2.61 20.87
CA LEU A 100 17.25 2.17 19.49
C LEU A 100 18.25 2.88 18.56
N PRO A 101 19.02 2.16 17.74
CA PRO A 101 19.88 2.81 16.74
C PRO A 101 19.05 3.72 15.82
N LEU A 102 19.51 4.96 15.65
CA LEU A 102 18.79 5.93 14.82
C LEU A 102 18.60 5.43 13.37
N ALA A 103 19.60 4.72 12.84
CA ALA A 103 19.55 4.12 11.51
C ALA A 103 18.38 3.12 11.33
N ASP A 104 17.99 2.39 12.37
CA ASP A 104 16.84 1.48 12.31
C ASP A 104 15.51 2.25 12.23
N PHE A 105 15.39 3.34 12.97
CA PHE A 105 14.26 4.25 12.86
C PHE A 105 14.18 4.86 11.44
N GLU A 106 15.29 5.45 10.97
CA GLU A 106 15.40 6.09 9.67
C GLU A 106 15.07 5.12 8.52
N ARG A 107 15.53 3.87 8.61
CA ARG A 107 15.24 2.84 7.59
C ARG A 107 13.75 2.60 7.44
N VAL A 108 12.99 2.52 8.54
CA VAL A 108 11.54 2.31 8.50
C VAL A 108 10.83 3.54 7.91
N ILE A 109 11.21 4.74 8.35
CA ILE A 109 10.68 5.99 7.80
C ILE A 109 10.97 6.09 6.31
N ARG A 110 12.21 5.79 5.90
CA ARG A 110 12.64 5.87 4.51
C ARG A 110 11.83 4.95 3.60
N VAL A 111 11.67 3.68 3.97
CA VAL A 111 10.92 2.74 3.13
C VAL A 111 9.43 3.07 3.14
N ASN A 112 8.82 3.17 4.33
CA ASN A 112 7.37 3.24 4.44
C ASN A 112 6.81 4.61 4.04
N LEU A 113 7.41 5.70 4.52
CA LEU A 113 6.89 7.06 4.33
C LEU A 113 7.51 7.73 3.11
N VAL A 114 8.86 7.80 3.05
CA VAL A 114 9.54 8.46 1.94
C VAL A 114 9.33 7.69 0.63
N GLY A 115 9.37 6.34 0.66
CA GLY A 115 9.07 5.50 -0.50
C GLY A 115 7.64 5.70 -1.01
N THR A 116 6.64 5.69 -0.12
CA THR A 116 5.24 5.98 -0.50
C THR A 116 5.10 7.37 -1.13
N PHE A 117 5.71 8.41 -0.53
CA PHE A 117 5.69 9.75 -1.08
C PHE A 117 6.41 9.84 -2.43
N ASN A 118 7.56 9.17 -2.58
CA ASN A 118 8.31 9.13 -3.83
C ASN A 118 7.49 8.54 -4.98
N MET A 119 6.85 7.39 -4.74
CA MET A 119 5.97 6.77 -5.73
C MET A 119 4.76 7.66 -6.03
N MET A 120 4.13 8.25 -5.01
CA MET A 120 2.96 9.12 -5.16
C MET A 120 3.27 10.35 -6.01
N ARG A 121 4.35 11.10 -5.71
CA ARG A 121 4.71 12.33 -6.44
C ARG A 121 5.04 12.06 -7.91
N LEU A 122 5.75 10.96 -8.18
CA LEU A 122 6.15 10.58 -9.54
C LEU A 122 4.96 10.05 -10.35
N ALA A 123 4.09 9.24 -9.73
CA ALA A 123 2.86 8.77 -10.37
C ALA A 123 1.90 9.92 -10.66
N ALA A 124 1.75 10.88 -9.73
CA ALA A 124 0.91 12.05 -9.94
C ALA A 124 1.34 12.87 -11.16
N ALA A 125 2.65 13.02 -11.41
CA ALA A 125 3.16 13.68 -12.61
C ALA A 125 2.73 12.94 -13.88
N ARG A 126 2.86 11.59 -13.93
CA ARG A 126 2.44 10.79 -15.10
C ARG A 126 0.91 10.80 -15.30
N MET A 127 0.14 10.77 -14.20
CA MET A 127 -1.32 10.86 -14.26
C MET A 127 -1.79 12.22 -14.74
N ALA A 128 -1.12 13.32 -14.33
CA ALA A 128 -1.48 14.68 -14.74
C ALA A 128 -1.29 14.90 -16.25
N ASP A 129 -0.32 14.22 -16.87
CA ASP A 129 -0.06 14.29 -18.31
C ASP A 129 -1.00 13.38 -19.14
N ALA A 130 -1.71 12.44 -18.48
CA ALA A 130 -2.60 11.51 -19.14
C ALA A 130 -3.91 12.20 -19.58
N PRO A 131 -4.57 11.75 -20.68
CA PRO A 131 -5.85 12.28 -21.12
C PRO A 131 -6.92 12.19 -20.01
N GLU A 132 -7.82 13.14 -19.97
CA GLU A 132 -8.98 13.07 -19.08
C GLU A 132 -9.92 11.92 -19.48
N ARG A 133 -10.43 11.22 -18.47
CA ARG A 133 -11.56 10.30 -18.61
C ARG A 133 -12.86 11.04 -18.26
N GLU A 134 -13.97 10.33 -18.30
CA GLU A 134 -15.29 10.85 -17.92
C GLU A 134 -15.23 11.55 -16.54
N GLY A 135 -15.86 12.71 -16.42
CA GLY A 135 -15.83 13.50 -15.19
C GLY A 135 -14.51 14.25 -14.90
N GLY A 136 -13.56 14.30 -15.84
CA GLY A 136 -12.26 14.95 -15.65
C GLY A 136 -11.25 14.10 -14.86
N ALA A 137 -11.56 12.83 -14.62
CA ALA A 137 -10.70 11.94 -13.85
C ALA A 137 -9.43 11.54 -14.63
N ARG A 138 -8.26 11.66 -13.99
CA ARG A 138 -6.98 11.21 -14.55
C ARG A 138 -6.32 10.09 -13.76
N GLY A 139 -6.58 9.98 -12.44
CA GLY A 139 -5.95 8.94 -11.65
C GLY A 139 -6.53 8.77 -10.25
N VAL A 140 -6.12 7.67 -9.63
CA VAL A 140 -6.36 7.40 -8.20
C VAL A 140 -5.14 6.74 -7.58
N ILE A 141 -4.77 7.24 -6.41
CA ILE A 141 -3.67 6.72 -5.59
C ILE A 141 -4.27 6.17 -4.29
N VAL A 142 -3.92 4.92 -3.96
CA VAL A 142 -4.32 4.29 -2.70
C VAL A 142 -3.05 3.93 -1.92
N ASN A 143 -2.91 4.49 -0.73
CA ASN A 143 -1.78 4.24 0.15
C ASN A 143 -2.14 3.24 1.25
N THR A 144 -1.17 2.45 1.70
CA THR A 144 -1.34 1.50 2.80
C THR A 144 -0.71 2.03 4.09
N ALA A 145 -1.55 2.47 5.02
CA ALA A 145 -1.17 2.80 6.38
C ALA A 145 -1.18 1.55 7.28
N SER A 146 -1.65 1.66 8.51
CA SER A 146 -1.88 0.58 9.49
C SER A 146 -2.70 1.14 10.64
N VAL A 147 -3.40 0.28 11.38
CA VAL A 147 -3.96 0.64 12.70
C VAL A 147 -2.88 1.11 13.68
N ALA A 148 -1.63 0.68 13.49
CA ALA A 148 -0.49 1.15 14.28
C ALA A 148 -0.24 2.67 14.15
N ALA A 149 -0.79 3.33 13.13
CA ALA A 149 -0.79 4.79 13.01
C ALA A 149 -1.59 5.47 14.14
N PHE A 150 -2.53 4.76 14.74
CA PHE A 150 -3.44 5.25 15.79
C PHE A 150 -3.14 4.62 17.15
N GLU A 151 -2.89 3.31 17.17
CA GLU A 151 -2.64 2.53 18.39
C GLU A 151 -1.33 1.73 18.28
N GLY A 152 -0.19 2.44 18.12
CA GLY A 152 1.12 1.79 18.08
C GLY A 152 1.47 1.08 19.39
N GLN A 153 1.98 -0.14 19.27
CA GLN A 153 2.38 -0.96 20.40
C GLN A 153 3.82 -0.67 20.86
N VAL A 154 4.19 -1.16 22.02
CA VAL A 154 5.58 -1.14 22.51
C VAL A 154 6.50 -1.80 21.48
N GLY A 155 7.55 -1.08 21.07
CA GLY A 155 8.48 -1.52 20.02
C GLY A 155 8.10 -1.11 18.60
N GLN A 156 6.99 -0.41 18.40
CA GLN A 156 6.54 0.01 17.07
C GLN A 156 6.76 1.51 16.78
N ALA A 157 7.60 2.22 17.55
CA ALA A 157 7.74 3.68 17.41
C ALA A 157 8.03 4.13 15.97
N ALA A 158 9.02 3.51 15.30
CA ALA A 158 9.36 3.83 13.90
C ALA A 158 8.22 3.47 12.93
N TYR A 159 7.62 2.29 13.11
CA TYR A 159 6.52 1.82 12.28
C TYR A 159 5.28 2.71 12.43
N ALA A 160 4.87 2.98 13.66
CA ALA A 160 3.74 3.86 13.97
C ALA A 160 3.94 5.26 13.41
N ALA A 161 5.14 5.85 13.59
CA ALA A 161 5.48 7.15 13.04
C ALA A 161 5.39 7.16 11.49
N SER A 162 5.93 6.12 10.83
CA SER A 162 5.87 6.02 9.37
C SER A 162 4.42 5.92 8.86
N LYS A 163 3.58 5.10 9.51
CA LYS A 163 2.19 4.89 9.12
C LYS A 163 1.29 6.07 9.50
N GLY A 164 1.59 6.75 10.62
CA GLY A 164 0.99 8.04 10.98
C GLY A 164 1.28 9.13 9.95
N GLY A 165 2.52 9.18 9.44
CA GLY A 165 2.88 10.09 8.34
C GLY A 165 2.07 9.84 7.07
N ILE A 166 1.82 8.57 6.70
CA ILE A 166 0.97 8.22 5.54
C ILE A 166 -0.48 8.68 5.76
N VAL A 167 -1.03 8.49 6.97
CA VAL A 167 -2.36 8.98 7.33
C VAL A 167 -2.44 10.50 7.16
N SER A 168 -1.44 11.23 7.68
CA SER A 168 -1.40 12.68 7.61
C SER A 168 -1.21 13.22 6.19
N LEU A 169 -0.58 12.45 5.28
CA LEU A 169 -0.41 12.81 3.87
C LEU A 169 -1.71 12.73 3.06
N ALA A 170 -2.69 11.92 3.46
CA ALA A 170 -3.87 11.61 2.63
C ALA A 170 -4.63 12.88 2.22
N LEU A 171 -5.02 13.72 3.16
CA LEU A 171 -5.86 14.89 2.89
C LEU A 171 -5.11 16.01 2.14
N PRO A 172 -3.90 16.45 2.53
CA PRO A 172 -3.17 17.46 1.76
C PRO A 172 -2.86 17.00 0.32
N ALA A 173 -2.46 15.73 0.11
CA ALA A 173 -2.24 15.20 -1.22
C ALA A 173 -3.52 15.18 -2.07
N ALA A 174 -4.65 14.75 -1.50
CA ALA A 174 -5.95 14.78 -2.18
C ALA A 174 -6.34 16.20 -2.60
N ARG A 175 -6.10 17.20 -1.74
CA ARG A 175 -6.40 18.62 -2.02
C ARG A 175 -5.50 19.20 -3.12
N GLU A 176 -4.20 18.93 -3.06
CA GLU A 176 -3.24 19.42 -4.07
C GLU A 176 -3.48 18.81 -5.44
N LEU A 177 -3.78 17.51 -5.49
CA LEU A 177 -3.91 16.76 -6.73
C LEU A 177 -5.31 16.83 -7.34
N ALA A 178 -6.31 17.32 -6.61
CA ALA A 178 -7.69 17.48 -7.09
C ALA A 178 -7.77 18.30 -8.40
N ARG A 179 -6.99 19.38 -8.51
CA ARG A 179 -6.94 20.22 -9.72
C ARG A 179 -6.48 19.46 -10.99
N PHE A 180 -5.83 18.31 -10.81
CA PHE A 180 -5.39 17.44 -11.89
C PHE A 180 -6.33 16.26 -12.14
N GLY A 181 -7.47 16.18 -11.45
CA GLY A 181 -8.38 15.05 -11.53
C GLY A 181 -7.82 13.75 -10.91
N ILE A 182 -6.94 13.88 -9.91
CA ILE A 182 -6.31 12.73 -9.22
C ILE A 182 -6.82 12.68 -7.79
N ARG A 183 -7.34 11.51 -7.39
CA ARG A 183 -7.77 11.24 -6.02
C ARG A 183 -6.69 10.52 -5.22
N VAL A 184 -6.63 10.78 -3.92
CA VAL A 184 -5.71 10.09 -2.99
C VAL A 184 -6.49 9.62 -1.78
N ASN A 185 -6.43 8.31 -1.51
CA ASN A 185 -7.05 7.69 -0.35
C ASN A 185 -6.05 6.76 0.35
N THR A 186 -6.36 6.39 1.57
CA THR A 186 -5.52 5.52 2.40
C THR A 186 -6.35 4.43 3.04
N VAL A 187 -5.83 3.20 3.07
CA VAL A 187 -6.38 2.11 3.89
C VAL A 187 -5.45 1.89 5.06
N ALA A 188 -6.00 1.79 6.27
CA ALA A 188 -5.32 1.43 7.50
C ALA A 188 -5.76 0.02 7.92
N PRO A 189 -5.07 -1.05 7.46
CA PRO A 189 -5.42 -2.42 7.80
C PRO A 189 -5.09 -2.73 9.26
N GLY A 190 -5.90 -3.60 9.86
CA GLY A 190 -5.62 -4.29 11.12
C GLY A 190 -4.67 -5.47 10.90
N ILE A 191 -5.00 -6.61 11.52
CA ILE A 191 -4.19 -7.83 11.43
C ILE A 191 -4.74 -8.71 10.30
N PHE A 192 -3.94 -8.87 9.24
CA PHE A 192 -4.29 -9.65 8.05
C PHE A 192 -3.42 -10.89 7.91
N LEU A 193 -3.98 -11.96 7.35
CA LEU A 193 -3.29 -13.23 7.10
C LEU A 193 -2.32 -13.08 5.91
N THR A 194 -1.21 -12.40 6.16
CA THR A 194 -0.11 -12.25 5.20
C THR A 194 0.91 -13.39 5.33
N PRO A 195 1.79 -13.62 4.34
CA PRO A 195 2.85 -14.64 4.45
C PRO A 195 3.69 -14.55 5.73
N LEU A 196 3.94 -13.33 6.23
CA LEU A 196 4.64 -13.13 7.50
C LEU A 196 3.85 -13.72 8.68
N LEU A 197 2.53 -13.49 8.73
CA LEU A 197 1.68 -14.04 9.80
C LEU A 197 1.44 -15.55 9.64
N GLN A 198 1.35 -16.03 8.40
CA GLN A 198 1.24 -17.47 8.12
C GLN A 198 2.48 -18.26 8.56
N SER A 199 3.66 -17.61 8.64
CA SER A 199 4.88 -18.26 9.14
C SER A 199 4.93 -18.39 10.67
N LEU A 200 4.02 -17.77 11.40
CA LEU A 200 3.93 -17.89 12.86
C LEU A 200 3.21 -19.19 13.24
N PRO A 201 3.49 -19.76 14.44
CA PRO A 201 2.76 -20.89 14.98
C PRO A 201 1.24 -20.64 15.00
N GLU A 202 0.45 -21.68 14.81
CA GLU A 202 -1.01 -21.59 14.69
C GLU A 202 -1.67 -21.04 15.96
N ASP A 203 -1.17 -21.38 17.14
CA ASP A 203 -1.63 -20.86 18.42
C ASP A 203 -1.42 -19.33 18.54
N VAL A 204 -0.33 -18.82 17.99
CA VAL A 204 -0.06 -17.36 17.91
C VAL A 204 -1.05 -16.70 16.96
N GLN A 205 -1.29 -17.30 15.78
CA GLN A 205 -2.28 -16.78 14.83
C GLN A 205 -3.68 -16.74 15.45
N GLN A 206 -4.09 -17.80 16.16
CA GLN A 206 -5.36 -17.87 16.87
C GLN A 206 -5.47 -16.84 18.00
N SER A 207 -4.40 -16.65 18.77
CA SER A 207 -4.35 -15.62 19.82
C SER A 207 -4.53 -14.20 19.26
N LEU A 208 -3.93 -13.92 18.11
CA LEU A 208 -4.11 -12.63 17.41
C LEU A 208 -5.54 -12.48 16.88
N ALA A 209 -6.11 -13.54 16.32
CA ALA A 209 -7.48 -13.54 15.80
C ALA A 209 -8.52 -13.25 16.90
N GLN A 210 -8.32 -13.79 18.11
CA GLN A 210 -9.21 -13.57 19.26
C GLN A 210 -9.23 -12.12 19.77
N GLN A 211 -8.23 -11.31 19.41
CA GLN A 211 -8.20 -9.88 19.76
C GLN A 211 -9.10 -9.04 18.84
N ILE A 212 -9.57 -9.61 17.73
CA ILE A 212 -10.45 -8.92 16.78
C ILE A 212 -11.90 -9.09 17.22
N PRO A 213 -12.63 -7.99 17.53
CA PRO A 213 -13.99 -8.08 18.03
C PRO A 213 -14.97 -8.79 17.09
N TYR A 214 -14.96 -8.45 15.78
CA TYR A 214 -15.80 -9.12 14.79
C TYR A 214 -15.38 -8.79 13.36
N PRO A 215 -15.31 -9.78 12.47
CA PRO A 215 -15.35 -11.22 12.77
C PRO A 215 -14.09 -11.67 13.54
N PRO A 216 -14.18 -12.67 14.46
CA PRO A 216 -13.04 -13.06 15.32
C PRO A 216 -12.04 -13.95 14.54
N ARG A 217 -11.44 -13.39 13.52
CA ARG A 217 -10.42 -13.98 12.64
C ARG A 217 -9.50 -12.91 12.09
N LEU A 218 -8.36 -13.34 11.59
CA LEU A 218 -7.48 -12.46 10.79
C LEU A 218 -8.21 -12.01 9.52
N GLY A 219 -7.93 -10.79 9.07
CA GLY A 219 -8.43 -10.29 7.79
C GLY A 219 -7.85 -11.09 6.63
N ASP A 220 -8.67 -11.36 5.63
CA ASP A 220 -8.21 -11.96 4.37
C ASP A 220 -7.63 -10.87 3.46
N PRO A 221 -6.44 -11.07 2.84
CA PRO A 221 -5.90 -10.14 1.85
C PRO A 221 -6.89 -9.76 0.74
N ALA A 222 -7.83 -10.63 0.38
CA ALA A 222 -8.90 -10.31 -0.57
C ALA A 222 -9.84 -9.21 -0.07
N GLU A 223 -10.11 -9.12 1.24
CA GLU A 223 -10.95 -8.05 1.82
C GLU A 223 -10.25 -6.69 1.74
N PHE A 224 -8.92 -6.68 1.85
CA PHE A 224 -8.11 -5.49 1.60
C PHE A 224 -8.21 -5.08 0.11
N ALA A 225 -8.04 -6.03 -0.80
CA ALA A 225 -8.14 -5.77 -2.24
C ALA A 225 -9.54 -5.27 -2.63
N ASP A 226 -10.61 -5.77 -2.02
CA ASP A 226 -11.97 -5.28 -2.23
C ASP A 226 -12.17 -3.85 -1.73
N THR A 227 -11.55 -3.48 -0.61
CA THR A 227 -11.56 -2.10 -0.11
C THR A 227 -10.80 -1.17 -1.07
N VAL A 228 -9.65 -1.60 -1.57
CA VAL A 228 -8.90 -0.85 -2.61
C VAL A 228 -9.74 -0.69 -3.88
N ARG A 229 -10.43 -1.74 -4.33
CA ARG A 229 -11.36 -1.68 -5.46
C ARG A 229 -12.44 -0.63 -5.24
N TYR A 230 -13.09 -0.65 -4.08
CA TYR A 230 -14.10 0.35 -3.72
C TYR A 230 -13.56 1.78 -3.83
N LEU A 231 -12.36 2.04 -3.31
CA LEU A 231 -11.72 3.37 -3.38
C LEU A 231 -11.37 3.79 -4.81
N ILE A 232 -11.06 2.82 -5.68
CA ILE A 232 -10.81 3.10 -7.11
C ILE A 232 -12.12 3.44 -7.82
N GLU A 233 -13.17 2.64 -7.63
CA GLU A 233 -14.43 2.73 -8.38
C GLU A 233 -15.35 3.85 -7.86
N ASN A 234 -15.36 4.14 -6.56
CA ASN A 234 -16.18 5.22 -5.99
C ASN A 234 -15.46 6.56 -6.10
N GLU A 235 -15.89 7.38 -7.07
CA GLU A 235 -15.25 8.65 -7.39
C GLU A 235 -15.49 9.76 -6.36
N TYR A 236 -16.48 9.63 -5.51
CA TYR A 236 -16.78 10.63 -4.48
C TYR A 236 -15.92 10.47 -3.21
N VAL A 237 -15.19 9.35 -3.08
CA VAL A 237 -14.24 9.13 -1.97
C VAL A 237 -12.88 9.70 -2.34
N ASN A 238 -12.46 10.76 -1.63
CA ASN A 238 -11.18 11.42 -1.84
C ASN A 238 -10.67 12.01 -0.53
N GLY A 239 -9.39 11.80 -0.19
CA GLY A 239 -8.76 12.28 1.03
C GLY A 239 -9.10 11.45 2.27
N GLU A 240 -9.73 10.27 2.12
CA GLU A 240 -10.21 9.45 3.21
C GLU A 240 -9.15 8.46 3.70
N VAL A 241 -9.24 8.13 4.98
CA VAL A 241 -8.46 7.06 5.63
C VAL A 241 -9.43 6.01 6.18
N ILE A 242 -9.55 4.88 5.49
CA ILE A 242 -10.44 3.79 5.89
C ILE A 242 -9.68 2.83 6.81
N ARG A 243 -10.15 2.65 8.04
CA ARG A 243 -9.73 1.55 8.91
C ARG A 243 -10.43 0.28 8.47
N LEU A 244 -9.65 -0.75 8.15
CA LEU A 244 -10.15 -2.08 7.80
C LEU A 244 -9.58 -3.08 8.82
N ASP A 245 -10.27 -3.26 9.96
CA ASP A 245 -9.63 -3.83 11.14
C ASP A 245 -10.53 -4.68 12.04
N GLY A 246 -11.77 -5.01 11.63
CA GLY A 246 -12.71 -5.76 12.46
C GLY A 246 -12.97 -5.13 13.84
N ALA A 247 -12.84 -3.80 13.93
CA ALA A 247 -12.96 -2.99 15.15
C ALA A 247 -11.87 -3.25 16.21
N ILE A 248 -10.73 -3.85 15.84
CA ILE A 248 -9.61 -4.02 16.77
C ILE A 248 -9.07 -2.67 17.24
N ARG A 249 -8.72 -2.60 18.51
CA ARG A 249 -7.88 -1.54 19.09
C ARG A 249 -6.70 -2.23 19.75
N MET A 250 -5.50 -1.95 19.21
CA MET A 250 -4.30 -2.66 19.63
C MET A 250 -4.01 -2.42 21.12
N GLN A 251 -3.75 -3.49 21.84
CA GLN A 251 -3.29 -3.38 23.22
C GLN A 251 -1.87 -2.79 23.25
N ALA A 252 -1.47 -2.18 24.37
CA ALA A 252 -0.14 -1.58 24.51
C ALA A 252 1.01 -2.61 24.35
N ARG A 253 0.73 -3.89 24.60
CA ARG A 253 1.66 -5.03 24.49
C ARG A 253 0.95 -6.25 23.94
#